data_cf7132d0272f3e5230d30c4795a05006
#
_entry.id   cf7132d0272f3e5230d30c4795a05006
#
_cell.length_a   1.000
_cell.length_b   1.000
_cell.length_c   1.000
_cell.angle_alpha   90.00
_cell.angle_beta   90.00
_cell.angle_gamma   90.00
#
_symmetry.space_group_name_H-M   'P 1'
#
loop_
_entity.id
_entity.type
_entity.pdbx_description
1 polymer ?
#
loop_
_entity_poly.entity_id
_entity_poly.type
_entity_poly.pdbx_seq_one_letter_code
_entity_poly.pdbx_strand_id
1 'polypeptide(L)'
;NTLYSAVSPYGEATPNRVGTSALFDYKNNDESVLASADLAFFKEIIGQGTEEKRSLFSSGLSIAAHIDKVTPLKNKTVFEVSVSSEGVSRGGAELESISFNSLLFSAGLSYELFKNLKLIGGIKSFSGKGNEVGAQRDEYDQIVGYELLNFDSKEDIMMLGLQYNFTNDIYFSLQTNQIEIDDKTSDTAQLSLSRIYFMFNMNL
;
A
#
# COMPACT_ATOMS: atom_id res chain seq x y z
N ASN A 1 -0.19 -12.95 4.47
CA ASN A 1 0.48 -11.89 3.71
C ASN A 1 -0.39 -11.57 2.51
N THR A 2 -0.66 -10.32 2.27
CA THR A 2 -1.29 -9.84 1.04
C THR A 2 -0.20 -9.62 -0.02
N LEU A 3 -0.56 -9.70 -1.31
CA LEU A 3 0.38 -9.40 -2.41
C LEU A 3 1.02 -8.02 -2.23
N TYR A 4 0.25 -7.04 -1.79
CA TYR A 4 0.72 -5.69 -1.51
C TYR A 4 1.89 -5.67 -0.52
N SER A 5 1.82 -6.44 0.57
CA SER A 5 2.90 -6.51 1.56
C SER A 5 4.15 -7.25 1.06
N ALA A 6 4.01 -8.07 0.01
CA ALA A 6 5.11 -8.80 -0.59
C ALA A 6 5.84 -8.00 -1.69
N VAL A 7 5.15 -7.04 -2.32
CA VAL A 7 5.62 -6.33 -3.52
C VAL A 7 6.17 -4.94 -3.21
N SER A 8 5.90 -4.36 -2.04
CA SER A 8 6.44 -3.06 -1.62
C SER A 8 7.69 -3.15 -0.71
N PRO A 9 8.75 -3.86 -1.08
CA PRO A 9 9.98 -3.90 -0.27
C PRO A 9 10.89 -2.70 -0.53
N TYR A 10 10.52 -1.79 -1.46
CA TYR A 10 11.44 -0.76 -1.96
C TYR A 10 11.26 0.61 -1.30
N GLY A 11 10.27 0.77 -0.44
CA GLY A 11 9.92 2.06 0.19
C GLY A 11 10.94 2.58 1.21
N GLU A 12 11.91 1.78 1.64
CA GLU A 12 12.89 2.21 2.63
C GLU A 12 14.27 2.42 2.02
N ALA A 13 14.96 3.45 2.52
CA ALA A 13 16.32 3.77 2.12
C ALA A 13 17.27 2.61 2.35
N THR A 14 17.68 1.94 1.30
CA THR A 14 18.79 0.98 1.37
C THR A 14 20.12 1.71 1.16
N PRO A 15 21.22 1.27 1.80
CA PRO A 15 22.50 1.97 1.76
C PRO A 15 23.13 2.05 0.37
N ASN A 16 22.62 1.34 -0.62
CA ASN A 16 23.14 1.31 -2.00
C ASN A 16 22.30 2.15 -2.98
N ARG A 17 21.74 3.28 -2.54
CA ARG A 17 20.92 4.11 -3.43
C ARG A 17 21.26 5.59 -3.28
N VAL A 18 21.15 6.31 -4.37
CA VAL A 18 21.18 7.75 -4.44
C VAL A 18 19.95 8.26 -5.16
N GLY A 19 19.38 9.33 -4.69
CA GLY A 19 18.19 9.89 -5.32
C GLY A 19 17.72 11.15 -4.63
N THR A 20 16.51 11.53 -4.97
CA THR A 20 15.83 12.70 -4.42
C THR A 20 14.37 12.34 -4.13
N SER A 21 13.84 12.96 -3.10
CA SER A 21 12.41 12.90 -2.78
C SER A 21 11.89 14.29 -2.46
N ALA A 22 10.60 14.48 -2.69
CA ALA A 22 9.86 15.68 -2.32
C ALA A 22 8.57 15.26 -1.63
N LEU A 23 8.25 15.92 -0.54
CA LEU A 23 7.02 15.77 0.20
C LEU A 23 6.30 17.11 0.26
N PHE A 24 5.02 17.12 -0.04
CA PHE A 24 4.15 18.28 0.02
C PHE A 24 2.96 17.98 0.92
N ASP A 25 2.79 18.80 1.95
CA ASP A 25 1.65 18.71 2.85
C ASP A 25 0.84 19.99 2.76
N TYR A 26 -0.46 19.85 2.68
CA TYR A 26 -1.42 20.93 2.69
C TYR A 26 -2.46 20.69 3.78
N LYS A 27 -2.76 21.76 4.50
CA LYS A 27 -3.80 21.79 5.52
C LYS A 27 -4.50 23.15 5.45
N ASN A 28 -5.80 23.16 5.29
CA ASN A 28 -6.54 24.40 5.34
C ASN A 28 -6.73 24.90 6.78
N ASN A 29 -7.15 26.17 6.95
CA ASN A 29 -7.16 26.85 8.25
C ASN A 29 -8.04 26.16 9.31
N ASP A 30 -9.14 25.56 8.92
CA ASP A 30 -10.08 24.87 9.81
C ASP A 30 -9.85 23.35 9.87
N GLU A 31 -8.80 22.89 9.22
CA GLU A 31 -8.46 21.46 9.14
C GLU A 31 -9.56 20.58 8.58
N SER A 32 -10.44 21.15 7.75
CA SER A 32 -11.47 20.37 7.09
C SER A 32 -10.93 19.58 5.90
N VAL A 33 -9.82 20.01 5.32
CA VAL A 33 -9.12 19.31 4.23
C VAL A 33 -7.64 19.19 4.54
N LEU A 34 -7.15 17.98 4.48
CA LEU A 34 -5.74 17.63 4.57
C LEU A 34 -5.35 16.94 3.26
N ALA A 35 -4.23 17.33 2.67
CA ALA A 35 -3.71 16.66 1.49
C ALA A 35 -2.21 16.48 1.62
N SER A 36 -1.70 15.36 1.15
CA SER A 36 -0.26 15.13 1.02
C SER A 36 0.07 14.56 -0.34
N ALA A 37 1.22 14.94 -0.87
CA ALA A 37 1.77 14.36 -2.09
C ALA A 37 3.25 14.07 -1.90
N ASP A 38 3.69 12.93 -2.37
CA ASP A 38 5.08 12.52 -2.34
C ASP A 38 5.56 12.09 -3.72
N LEU A 39 6.83 12.37 -3.98
CA LEU A 39 7.53 11.92 -5.19
C LEU A 39 8.93 11.47 -4.78
N ALA A 40 9.41 10.37 -5.32
CA ALA A 40 10.76 9.93 -5.09
C ALA A 40 11.36 9.25 -6.32
N PHE A 41 12.64 9.54 -6.55
CA PHE A 41 13.46 8.92 -7.57
C PHE A 41 14.75 8.45 -6.95
N PHE A 42 15.05 7.18 -7.10
CA PHE A 42 16.29 6.58 -6.63
C PHE A 42 16.95 5.78 -7.74
N LYS A 43 18.27 5.70 -7.68
CA LYS A 43 19.07 4.81 -8.52
C LYS A 43 20.10 4.10 -7.67
N GLU A 44 20.38 2.85 -7.96
CA GLU A 44 21.46 2.11 -7.31
C GLU A 44 22.82 2.77 -7.63
N ILE A 45 23.69 2.80 -6.63
CA ILE A 45 25.07 3.33 -6.77
C ILE A 45 25.96 2.24 -7.36
N ILE A 46 25.81 0.99 -6.88
CA ILE A 46 26.57 -0.17 -7.29
C ILE A 46 25.57 -1.20 -7.81
N GLY A 47 25.78 -1.71 -9.02
CA GLY A 47 24.99 -2.79 -9.58
C GLY A 47 25.26 -4.12 -8.83
N GLN A 48 24.30 -5.02 -8.89
CA GLN A 48 24.41 -6.34 -8.25
C GLN A 48 25.20 -7.30 -9.15
N GLY A 49 26.53 -7.20 -9.12
CA GLY A 49 27.41 -8.04 -9.93
C GLY A 49 27.58 -7.60 -11.39
N THR A 50 26.97 -6.49 -11.78
CA THR A 50 27.07 -5.89 -13.12
C THR A 50 27.15 -4.38 -13.03
N GLU A 51 27.41 -3.70 -14.14
CA GLU A 51 27.32 -2.24 -14.25
C GLU A 51 25.88 -1.73 -14.33
N GLU A 52 24.92 -2.60 -14.61
CA GLU A 52 23.51 -2.26 -14.72
C GLU A 52 22.89 -1.98 -13.34
N LYS A 53 22.22 -0.84 -13.24
CA LYS A 53 21.68 -0.32 -11.99
C LYS A 53 20.17 -0.21 -12.07
N ARG A 54 19.50 -0.55 -10.99
CA ARG A 54 18.07 -0.35 -10.85
C ARG A 54 17.77 1.13 -10.69
N SER A 55 16.71 1.57 -11.34
CA SER A 55 16.06 2.84 -11.12
C SER A 55 14.71 2.61 -10.49
N LEU A 56 14.38 3.39 -9.46
CA LEU A 56 13.16 3.29 -8.71
C LEU A 56 12.44 4.63 -8.75
N PHE A 57 11.14 4.56 -8.92
CA PHE A 57 10.24 5.70 -8.88
C PHE A 57 9.11 5.40 -7.93
N SER A 58 8.72 6.35 -7.09
CA SER A 58 7.46 6.29 -6.34
C SER A 58 6.76 7.63 -6.36
N SER A 59 5.44 7.59 -6.34
CA SER A 59 4.59 8.77 -6.21
C SER A 59 3.36 8.43 -5.39
N GLY A 60 2.91 9.35 -4.58
CA GLY A 60 1.74 9.23 -3.76
C GLY A 60 0.93 10.53 -3.71
N LEU A 61 -0.37 10.39 -3.58
CA LEU A 61 -1.30 11.48 -3.28
C LEU A 61 -2.33 10.97 -2.30
N SER A 62 -2.55 11.70 -1.22
CA SER A 62 -3.64 11.41 -0.29
C SER A 62 -4.43 12.68 0.04
N ILE A 63 -5.73 12.52 0.23
CA ILE A 63 -6.63 13.60 0.62
C ILE A 63 -7.56 13.05 1.69
N ALA A 64 -7.65 13.76 2.82
CA ALA A 64 -8.65 13.52 3.86
C ALA A 64 -9.55 14.76 3.99
N ALA A 65 -10.86 14.53 4.03
CA ALA A 65 -11.85 15.58 4.17
C ALA A 65 -12.77 15.32 5.37
N HIS A 66 -12.83 16.27 6.30
CA HIS A 66 -13.75 16.30 7.42
C HIS A 66 -15.09 16.87 6.95
N ILE A 67 -15.96 15.99 6.48
CA ILE A 67 -17.25 16.37 5.86
C ILE A 67 -18.18 17.11 6.84
N ASP A 68 -18.12 16.75 8.11
CA ASP A 68 -18.87 17.41 9.19
C ASP A 68 -18.48 18.89 9.38
N LYS A 69 -17.28 19.29 9.00
CA LYS A 69 -16.84 20.68 9.08
C LYS A 69 -17.32 21.57 7.93
N VAL A 70 -17.64 20.97 6.79
CA VAL A 70 -18.05 21.69 5.56
C VAL A 70 -19.53 21.49 5.20
N THR A 71 -20.24 20.64 5.95
CA THR A 71 -21.66 20.35 5.75
C THR A 71 -22.41 20.49 7.09
N PRO A 72 -23.75 20.58 7.09
CA PRO A 72 -24.55 20.64 8.33
C PRO A 72 -24.65 19.30 9.09
N LEU A 73 -23.81 18.33 8.79
CA LEU A 73 -23.75 17.06 9.52
C LEU A 73 -23.29 17.29 10.96
N LYS A 74 -24.01 16.72 11.91
CA LYS A 74 -23.68 16.85 13.35
C LYS A 74 -22.65 15.83 13.82
N ASN A 75 -22.56 14.73 13.10
CA ASN A 75 -21.69 13.62 13.46
C ASN A 75 -20.37 13.73 12.71
N LYS A 76 -19.28 13.46 13.40
CA LYS A 76 -17.94 13.47 12.80
C LYS A 76 -17.89 12.50 11.64
N THR A 77 -17.53 13.01 10.48
CA THR A 77 -17.47 12.24 9.24
C THR A 77 -16.18 12.59 8.52
N VAL A 78 -15.34 11.59 8.31
CA VAL A 78 -14.07 11.74 7.60
C VAL A 78 -14.09 10.83 6.37
N PHE A 79 -13.81 11.41 5.23
CA PHE A 79 -13.60 10.70 3.97
C PHE A 79 -12.13 10.81 3.58
N GLU A 80 -11.52 9.70 3.22
CA GLU A 80 -10.11 9.62 2.82
C GLU A 80 -9.99 8.93 1.47
N VAL A 81 -9.12 9.46 0.62
CA VAL A 81 -8.74 8.84 -0.66
C VAL A 81 -7.23 8.93 -0.80
N SER A 82 -6.62 7.86 -1.26
CA SER A 82 -5.22 7.88 -1.65
C SER A 82 -4.96 7.07 -2.91
N VAL A 83 -3.94 7.48 -3.63
CA VAL A 83 -3.37 6.74 -4.75
C VAL A 83 -1.85 6.78 -4.63
N SER A 84 -1.21 5.64 -4.82
CA SER A 84 0.25 5.58 -4.93
C SER A 84 0.68 4.66 -6.05
N SER A 85 1.80 4.97 -6.66
CA SER A 85 2.40 4.20 -7.74
C SER A 85 3.89 4.03 -7.49
N GLU A 86 4.37 2.84 -7.76
CA GLU A 86 5.79 2.51 -7.70
C GLU A 86 6.23 1.87 -9.00
N GLY A 87 7.46 2.17 -9.41
CA GLY A 87 8.08 1.58 -10.58
C GLY A 87 9.54 1.21 -10.31
N VAL A 88 9.94 0.07 -10.83
CA VAL A 88 11.33 -0.40 -10.80
C VAL A 88 11.73 -0.76 -12.21
N SER A 89 12.91 -0.34 -12.64
CA SER A 89 13.45 -0.72 -13.93
C SER A 89 14.97 -0.90 -13.90
N ARG A 90 15.45 -1.86 -14.66
CA ARG A 90 16.87 -2.07 -14.94
C ARG A 90 17.03 -2.49 -16.40
N GLY A 91 17.99 -1.96 -17.11
CA GLY A 91 18.36 -2.41 -18.45
C GLY A 91 18.78 -3.89 -18.47
N GLY A 92 18.81 -4.49 -19.65
CA GLY A 92 19.06 -5.92 -19.83
C GLY A 92 20.17 -6.20 -20.86
N ALA A 93 21.28 -5.45 -20.80
CA ALA A 93 22.43 -5.71 -21.67
C ALA A 93 23.29 -6.89 -21.19
N GLU A 94 23.50 -6.98 -19.89
CA GLU A 94 24.30 -8.04 -19.23
C GLU A 94 23.42 -9.03 -18.48
N LEU A 95 22.33 -8.54 -17.87
CA LEU A 95 21.31 -9.33 -17.20
C LEU A 95 19.95 -9.12 -17.87
N GLU A 96 19.00 -9.98 -17.56
CA GLU A 96 17.63 -9.81 -18.04
C GLU A 96 17.03 -8.48 -17.56
N SER A 97 16.31 -7.81 -18.45
CA SER A 97 15.69 -6.54 -18.12
C SER A 97 14.60 -6.71 -17.08
N ILE A 98 14.56 -5.80 -16.12
CA ILE A 98 13.53 -5.71 -15.10
C ILE A 98 12.64 -4.52 -15.41
N SER A 99 11.35 -4.72 -15.35
CA SER A 99 10.34 -3.65 -15.40
C SER A 99 9.14 -4.06 -14.58
N PHE A 100 8.95 -3.43 -13.45
CA PHE A 100 7.81 -3.66 -12.58
C PHE A 100 7.13 -2.34 -12.27
N ASN A 101 5.79 -2.31 -12.35
CA ASN A 101 4.98 -1.16 -11.99
C ASN A 101 3.83 -1.61 -11.09
N SER A 102 3.52 -0.81 -10.10
CA SER A 102 2.37 -1.03 -9.23
C SER A 102 1.55 0.23 -9.04
N LEU A 103 0.27 0.04 -8.78
CA LEU A 103 -0.69 1.07 -8.44
C LEU A 103 -1.50 0.59 -7.23
N LEU A 104 -1.56 1.40 -6.20
CA LEU A 104 -2.44 1.23 -5.06
C LEU A 104 -3.42 2.39 -5.00
N PHE A 105 -4.69 2.08 -5.00
CA PHE A 105 -5.79 3.00 -4.70
C PHE A 105 -6.42 2.63 -3.37
N SER A 106 -6.78 3.61 -2.55
CA SER A 106 -7.64 3.38 -1.39
C SER A 106 -8.65 4.50 -1.22
N ALA A 107 -9.84 4.13 -0.73
CA ALA A 107 -10.84 5.09 -0.27
C ALA A 107 -11.46 4.57 1.02
N GLY A 108 -11.68 5.48 1.97
CA GLY A 108 -12.19 5.17 3.29
C GLY A 108 -13.21 6.19 3.77
N LEU A 109 -14.14 5.73 4.57
CA LEU A 109 -15.13 6.54 5.26
C LEU A 109 -15.17 6.16 6.73
N SER A 110 -15.12 7.16 7.61
CA SER A 110 -15.37 7.02 9.05
C SER A 110 -16.53 7.92 9.43
N TYR A 111 -17.54 7.34 10.08
CA TYR A 111 -18.75 8.04 10.51
C TYR A 111 -19.04 7.77 11.98
N GLU A 112 -19.15 8.80 12.80
CA GLU A 112 -19.51 8.69 14.22
C GLU A 112 -21.01 8.44 14.36
N LEU A 113 -21.40 7.20 14.66
CA LEU A 113 -22.79 6.80 14.90
C LEU A 113 -23.35 7.43 16.19
N PHE A 114 -22.57 7.28 17.27
CA PHE A 114 -22.84 7.83 18.59
C PHE A 114 -21.52 8.28 19.20
N LYS A 115 -21.59 9.00 20.34
CA LYS A 115 -20.38 9.37 21.07
C LYS A 115 -19.50 8.12 21.30
N ASN A 116 -18.28 8.20 20.83
CA ASN A 116 -17.26 7.15 20.91
C ASN A 116 -17.46 5.90 20.03
N LEU A 117 -18.58 5.75 19.32
CA LEU A 117 -18.80 4.63 18.39
C LEU A 117 -18.74 5.13 16.95
N LYS A 118 -17.82 4.56 16.17
CA LYS A 118 -17.63 4.87 14.75
C LYS A 118 -17.93 3.66 13.88
N LEU A 119 -18.59 3.91 12.75
CA LEU A 119 -18.62 3.02 11.60
C LEU A 119 -17.42 3.36 10.73
N ILE A 120 -16.68 2.36 10.32
CA ILE A 120 -15.55 2.49 9.38
C ILE A 120 -15.80 1.58 8.19
N GLY A 121 -15.55 2.09 7.01
CA GLY A 121 -15.65 1.32 5.78
C GLY A 121 -14.61 1.81 4.78
N GLY A 122 -14.20 0.93 3.88
CA GLY A 122 -13.21 1.31 2.89
C GLY A 122 -13.00 0.24 1.83
N ILE A 123 -12.33 0.67 0.79
CA ILE A 123 -11.85 -0.19 -0.30
C ILE A 123 -10.37 0.08 -0.53
N LYS A 124 -9.64 -0.96 -0.89
CA LYS A 124 -8.27 -0.87 -1.41
C LYS A 124 -8.20 -1.70 -2.67
N SER A 125 -7.56 -1.18 -3.69
CA SER A 125 -7.29 -1.90 -4.93
C SER A 125 -5.81 -1.76 -5.25
N PHE A 126 -5.13 -2.86 -5.30
CA PHE A 126 -3.74 -2.96 -5.71
C PHE A 126 -3.66 -3.65 -7.06
N SER A 127 -2.80 -3.16 -7.93
CA SER A 127 -2.41 -3.86 -9.16
C SER A 127 -0.90 -3.79 -9.32
N GLY A 128 -0.29 -4.91 -9.68
CA GLY A 128 1.14 -5.00 -9.95
C GLY A 128 1.37 -5.76 -11.25
N LYS A 129 2.20 -5.20 -12.13
CA LYS A 129 2.53 -5.82 -13.41
C LYS A 129 3.99 -5.60 -13.78
N GLY A 130 4.59 -6.65 -14.33
CA GLY A 130 5.96 -6.61 -14.80
C GLY A 130 6.73 -7.87 -14.45
N ASN A 131 8.03 -7.69 -14.26
CA ASN A 131 8.91 -8.77 -13.86
C ASN A 131 9.95 -8.29 -12.84
N GLU A 132 10.47 -9.20 -12.06
CA GLU A 132 11.54 -8.97 -11.09
C GLU A 132 12.36 -10.25 -10.92
N VAL A 133 13.62 -10.12 -10.55
CA VAL A 133 14.48 -11.27 -10.24
C VAL A 133 14.16 -11.79 -8.84
N GLY A 134 13.74 -13.02 -8.76
CA GLY A 134 13.50 -13.75 -7.51
C GLY A 134 14.56 -14.79 -7.24
N ALA A 135 14.77 -15.13 -5.97
CA ALA A 135 15.63 -16.20 -5.56
C ALA A 135 14.93 -17.55 -5.73
N GLN A 136 15.50 -18.43 -6.52
CA GLN A 136 15.09 -19.83 -6.61
C GLN A 136 15.62 -20.58 -5.39
N ARG A 137 14.74 -21.28 -4.66
CA ARG A 137 15.10 -22.01 -3.43
C ARG A 137 14.84 -23.50 -3.60
N ASP A 138 15.68 -24.29 -2.98
CA ASP A 138 15.49 -25.75 -2.91
C ASP A 138 14.54 -26.17 -1.77
N GLU A 139 14.39 -27.47 -1.58
CA GLU A 139 13.54 -28.04 -0.53
C GLU A 139 14.02 -27.73 0.91
N TYR A 140 15.25 -27.26 1.08
CA TYR A 140 15.84 -26.83 2.35
C TYR A 140 15.87 -25.31 2.53
N ASP A 141 15.12 -24.57 1.68
CA ASP A 141 15.06 -23.10 1.67
C ASP A 141 16.40 -22.41 1.36
N GLN A 142 17.36 -23.14 0.72
CA GLN A 142 18.63 -22.58 0.29
C GLN A 142 18.52 -21.98 -1.11
N ILE A 143 19.15 -20.84 -1.34
CA ILE A 143 19.18 -20.20 -2.64
C ILE A 143 20.07 -21.02 -3.58
N VAL A 144 19.47 -21.63 -4.60
CA VAL A 144 20.15 -22.43 -5.63
C VAL A 144 20.32 -21.67 -6.94
N GLY A 145 19.64 -20.55 -7.09
CA GLY A 145 19.71 -19.73 -8.29
C GLY A 145 18.85 -18.49 -8.21
N TYR A 146 18.79 -17.78 -9.32
CA TYR A 146 17.90 -16.64 -9.50
C TYR A 146 17.15 -16.82 -10.82
N GLU A 147 15.88 -16.47 -10.81
CA GLU A 147 15.01 -16.54 -11.98
C GLU A 147 14.20 -15.28 -12.16
N LEU A 148 13.77 -15.00 -13.37
CA LEU A 148 12.88 -13.90 -13.67
C LEU A 148 11.44 -14.30 -13.37
N LEU A 149 10.85 -13.68 -12.35
CA LEU A 149 9.45 -13.88 -11.98
C LEU A 149 8.59 -12.83 -12.66
N ASN A 150 7.54 -13.28 -13.32
CA ASN A 150 6.55 -12.39 -13.92
C ASN A 150 5.39 -12.16 -12.94
N PHE A 151 4.88 -10.93 -12.92
CA PHE A 151 3.75 -10.51 -12.12
C PHE A 151 2.68 -9.88 -13.01
N ASP A 152 1.45 -10.28 -12.86
CA ASP A 152 0.26 -9.60 -13.38
C ASP A 152 -0.88 -9.90 -12.41
N SER A 153 -0.89 -9.18 -11.30
CA SER A 153 -1.73 -9.49 -10.16
C SER A 153 -2.56 -8.29 -9.74
N LYS A 154 -3.78 -8.55 -9.30
CA LYS A 154 -4.69 -7.58 -8.73
C LYS A 154 -5.21 -8.08 -7.39
N GLU A 155 -5.26 -7.20 -6.40
CA GLU A 155 -5.85 -7.47 -5.09
C GLU A 155 -6.86 -6.38 -4.75
N ASP A 156 -8.11 -6.75 -4.56
CA ASP A 156 -9.17 -5.87 -4.09
C ASP A 156 -9.56 -6.24 -2.67
N ILE A 157 -9.64 -5.25 -1.78
CA ILE A 157 -10.04 -5.41 -0.39
C ILE A 157 -11.20 -4.49 -0.11
N MET A 158 -12.30 -5.06 0.37
CA MET A 158 -13.41 -4.30 0.95
C MET A 158 -13.39 -4.48 2.47
N MET A 159 -13.51 -3.39 3.19
CA MET A 159 -13.48 -3.36 4.65
C MET A 159 -14.76 -2.72 5.20
N LEU A 160 -15.32 -3.33 6.23
CA LEU A 160 -16.40 -2.75 7.03
C LEU A 160 -16.13 -3.05 8.51
N GLY A 161 -16.33 -2.08 9.38
CA GLY A 161 -16.08 -2.29 10.80
C GLY A 161 -16.76 -1.28 11.72
N LEU A 162 -16.72 -1.62 12.99
CA LEU A 162 -17.15 -0.76 14.09
C LEU A 162 -15.96 -0.54 15.01
N GLN A 163 -15.78 0.68 15.48
CA GLN A 163 -14.75 1.03 16.45
C GLN A 163 -15.38 1.78 17.61
N TYR A 164 -15.13 1.30 18.84
CA TYR A 164 -15.54 1.96 20.06
C TYR A 164 -14.31 2.49 20.81
N ASN A 165 -14.28 3.79 21.06
CA ASN A 165 -13.21 4.45 21.79
C ASN A 165 -13.61 4.61 23.27
N PHE A 166 -12.91 3.93 24.18
CA PHE A 166 -13.08 4.13 25.63
C PHE A 166 -12.48 5.47 26.06
N THR A 167 -11.29 5.76 25.55
CA THR A 167 -10.57 7.04 25.68
C THR A 167 -9.96 7.41 24.35
N ASN A 168 -9.18 8.50 24.29
CA ASN A 168 -8.42 8.85 23.09
C ASN A 168 -7.34 7.80 22.75
N ASP A 169 -6.84 7.08 23.75
CA ASP A 169 -5.71 6.16 23.65
C ASP A 169 -6.12 4.69 23.69
N ILE A 170 -7.38 4.41 24.04
CA ILE A 170 -7.87 3.03 24.19
C ILE A 170 -9.11 2.85 23.30
N TYR A 171 -9.03 1.90 22.39
CA TYR A 171 -10.18 1.53 21.56
C TYR A 171 -10.27 0.02 21.31
N PHE A 172 -11.47 -0.41 21.03
CA PHE A 172 -11.81 -1.74 20.52
C PHE A 172 -12.36 -1.60 19.12
N SER A 173 -11.97 -2.48 18.21
CA SER A 173 -12.58 -2.54 16.89
C SER A 173 -12.91 -3.97 16.45
N LEU A 174 -14.03 -4.09 15.74
CA LEU A 174 -14.47 -5.27 15.04
C LEU A 174 -14.53 -4.95 13.55
N GLN A 175 -13.78 -5.66 12.74
CA GLN A 175 -13.71 -5.42 11.29
C GLN A 175 -13.90 -6.71 10.51
N THR A 176 -14.56 -6.62 9.38
CA THR A 176 -14.60 -7.69 8.37
C THR A 176 -13.95 -7.19 7.09
N ASN A 177 -13.11 -8.04 6.49
CA ASN A 177 -12.48 -7.77 5.21
C ASN A 177 -12.87 -8.87 4.23
N GLN A 178 -13.34 -8.46 3.05
CA GLN A 178 -13.45 -9.31 1.88
C GLN A 178 -12.24 -9.02 1.00
N ILE A 179 -11.47 -10.04 0.67
CA ILE A 179 -10.23 -9.93 -0.12
C ILE A 179 -10.40 -10.78 -1.36
N GLU A 180 -10.21 -10.19 -2.52
CA GLU A 180 -10.20 -10.87 -3.82
C GLU A 180 -8.82 -10.70 -4.44
N ILE A 181 -8.21 -11.80 -4.82
CA ILE A 181 -6.89 -11.83 -5.47
C ILE A 181 -7.05 -12.48 -6.83
N ASP A 182 -6.61 -11.79 -7.87
CA ASP A 182 -6.55 -12.26 -9.25
C ASP A 182 -5.09 -12.22 -9.71
N ASP A 183 -4.47 -13.39 -9.85
CA ASP A 183 -3.09 -13.54 -10.33
C ASP A 183 -3.10 -14.24 -11.70
N LYS A 184 -2.89 -13.48 -12.76
CA LYS A 184 -2.91 -13.98 -14.14
C LYS A 184 -1.65 -14.74 -14.55
N THR A 185 -0.66 -14.81 -13.68
CA THR A 185 0.57 -15.58 -13.92
C THR A 185 0.48 -17.02 -13.42
N SER A 186 -0.59 -17.35 -12.70
CA SER A 186 -0.83 -18.68 -12.13
C SER A 186 -2.15 -19.29 -12.64
N ASP A 187 -2.15 -20.58 -12.98
CA ASP A 187 -3.35 -21.31 -13.41
C ASP A 187 -4.41 -21.49 -12.28
N THR A 188 -4.02 -21.24 -11.02
CA THR A 188 -4.90 -21.36 -9.85
C THR A 188 -5.32 -19.99 -9.28
N ALA A 189 -5.49 -19.04 -10.11
CA ALA A 189 -5.25 -17.63 -9.93
C ALA A 189 -6.28 -16.82 -9.16
N GLN A 190 -7.47 -17.32 -8.86
CA GLN A 190 -8.49 -16.55 -8.15
C GLN A 190 -8.69 -17.05 -6.73
N LEU A 191 -8.47 -16.16 -5.77
CA LEU A 191 -8.68 -16.44 -4.37
C LEU A 191 -9.61 -15.39 -3.77
N SER A 192 -10.68 -15.86 -3.13
CA SER A 192 -11.58 -15.01 -2.34
C SER A 192 -11.52 -15.42 -0.87
N LEU A 193 -11.23 -14.47 -0.01
CA LEU A 193 -11.06 -14.66 1.42
C LEU A 193 -11.94 -13.69 2.19
N SER A 194 -12.62 -14.19 3.21
CA SER A 194 -13.29 -13.35 4.22
C SER A 194 -12.56 -13.48 5.55
N ARG A 195 -12.24 -12.35 6.18
CA ARG A 195 -11.56 -12.30 7.48
C ARG A 195 -12.31 -11.41 8.45
N ILE A 196 -12.36 -11.83 9.69
CA ILE A 196 -12.90 -11.02 10.79
C ILE A 196 -11.75 -10.74 11.76
N TYR A 197 -11.59 -9.48 12.12
CA TYR A 197 -10.57 -9.01 13.05
C TYR A 197 -11.22 -8.43 14.28
N PHE A 198 -10.74 -8.85 15.45
CA PHE A 198 -10.98 -8.22 16.73
C PHE A 198 -9.68 -7.57 17.16
N MET A 199 -9.68 -6.26 17.33
CA MET A 199 -8.50 -5.51 17.73
C MET A 199 -8.80 -4.74 19.01
N PHE A 200 -7.92 -4.86 19.98
CA PHE A 200 -7.86 -3.99 21.14
C PHE A 200 -6.54 -3.23 21.08
N ASN A 201 -6.62 -1.92 21.13
CA ASN A 201 -5.44 -1.06 21.09
C ASN A 201 -5.39 -0.22 22.35
N MET A 202 -4.19 -0.10 22.92
CA MET A 202 -3.91 0.74 24.06
C MET A 202 -2.55 1.40 23.86
N ASN A 203 -2.54 2.73 23.73
CA ASN A 203 -1.31 3.52 23.67
C ASN A 203 -0.97 3.92 25.12
N LEU A 204 0.17 3.44 25.61
CA LEU A 204 0.70 3.71 26.96
C LEU A 204 1.71 4.84 26.92
#